data_e4a536b26556acf44a44047421ed1546
#
_entry.id   e4a536b26556acf44a44047421ed1546
#
_cell.length_a   1.000
_cell.length_b   1.000
_cell.length_c   1.000
_cell.angle_alpha   90.00
_cell.angle_beta   90.00
_cell.angle_gamma   90.00
#
_symmetry.space_group_name_H-M   'P 1'
#
loop_
_entity.id
_entity.type
_entity.pdbx_description
1 polymer ?
#
loop_
_entity_poly.entity_id
_entity_poly.type
_entity_poly.pdbx_seq_one_letter_code
_entity_poly.pdbx_strand_id
1 'polypeptide(L)'
;MSNKPSNRKNSPQKSKPNGLFEDMLHSYREGYEYKKATPSTKKEVWEAIQHHIHSTEKRTHTLLTRQALTLYKLPIAKLFRYAAIFFVGILGWWALYGTFSEEKSMNLLAESSHQVKMVYLEDGSRVQLRPYSHLYSITSTANDQHFKLEGEAYFQVAKQNDGEFIVDAGEGQIRVLGTAFNVRSYANETKVFLEEGKIMLEVLSSSDSISTLPNEYQKTGLLEPQSSATIQNGIIIIKENDSNASHIDWMESSLYVTGNPFKSLINELSHHYSIAVKITQSPAENFANGSLVLGDLEQTLANFSLLFNGEFVKKSNREYEFVGI
;
A
#
# COMPACT_ATOMS: atom_id res chain seq x y z
N MET A 1 3.69 11.37 65.54
CA MET A 1 4.07 12.63 64.89
C MET A 1 4.42 12.26 63.47
N SER A 2 3.47 12.18 62.56
CA SER A 2 2.86 13.23 61.74
C SER A 2 3.88 13.94 60.84
N ASN A 3 3.93 13.56 59.57
CA ASN A 3 3.66 14.49 58.47
C ASN A 3 3.70 13.77 57.15
N LYS A 4 2.56 13.81 56.48
CA LYS A 4 2.28 13.38 55.11
C LYS A 4 2.40 14.62 54.22
N PRO A 5 3.06 14.60 53.07
CA PRO A 5 2.82 15.61 52.03
C PRO A 5 1.85 15.08 50.97
N SER A 6 0.90 15.95 50.70
CA SER A 6 -0.20 15.91 49.76
C SER A 6 0.31 15.86 48.32
N ASN A 7 -0.14 14.89 47.57
CA ASN A 7 0.14 14.73 46.13
C ASN A 7 -0.96 15.41 45.34
N ARG A 8 -0.72 16.61 44.82
CA ARG A 8 -1.59 17.29 43.86
C ARG A 8 -1.37 16.68 42.46
N LYS A 9 -2.34 15.94 42.00
CA LYS A 9 -2.45 15.52 40.60
C LYS A 9 -2.79 16.73 39.72
N ASN A 10 -1.87 17.15 38.89
CA ASN A 10 -2.15 18.03 37.74
C ASN A 10 -2.66 17.15 36.59
N SER A 11 -3.95 17.25 36.33
CA SER A 11 -4.58 16.73 35.12
C SER A 11 -4.36 17.73 33.96
N PRO A 12 -4.09 17.28 32.74
CA PRO A 12 -3.96 18.19 31.59
C PRO A 12 -5.31 18.74 31.20
N GLN A 13 -5.34 20.07 31.08
CA GLN A 13 -6.49 20.86 30.64
C GLN A 13 -6.74 20.58 29.17
N LYS A 14 -7.86 19.92 28.85
CA LYS A 14 -8.37 19.77 27.50
C LYS A 14 -8.78 21.16 26.98
N SER A 15 -8.12 21.64 25.96
CA SER A 15 -8.56 22.80 25.16
C SER A 15 -9.88 22.44 24.46
N LYS A 16 -10.96 23.14 24.82
CA LYS A 16 -12.25 23.05 24.12
C LYS A 16 -12.20 23.89 22.84
N PRO A 17 -12.48 23.32 21.66
CA PRO A 17 -12.84 24.14 20.49
C PRO A 17 -14.33 24.44 20.65
N ASN A 18 -14.74 25.69 20.70
CA ASN A 18 -16.09 26.24 20.48
C ASN A 18 -16.45 27.40 21.42
N GLY A 19 -15.45 28.19 21.87
CA GLY A 19 -15.76 29.42 22.65
C GLY A 19 -16.64 30.42 21.91
N LEU A 20 -16.47 30.51 20.59
CA LEU A 20 -17.21 31.51 19.78
C LEU A 20 -18.70 31.19 19.64
N PHE A 21 -19.10 29.94 19.64
CA PHE A 21 -20.49 29.51 19.51
C PHE A 21 -21.24 29.63 20.85
N GLU A 22 -20.58 29.32 21.95
CA GLU A 22 -21.15 29.50 23.31
C GLU A 22 -21.29 31.00 23.67
N ASP A 23 -20.32 31.83 23.30
CA ASP A 23 -20.39 33.29 23.51
C ASP A 23 -21.51 33.92 22.65
N MET A 24 -21.73 33.39 21.44
CA MET A 24 -22.84 33.84 20.58
C MET A 24 -24.20 33.40 21.12
N LEU A 25 -24.30 32.20 21.70
CA LEU A 25 -25.52 31.73 22.37
C LEU A 25 -25.79 32.49 23.67
N HIS A 26 -24.74 32.89 24.39
CA HIS A 26 -24.91 33.68 25.62
C HIS A 26 -25.39 35.09 25.31
N SER A 27 -24.84 35.76 24.29
CA SER A 27 -25.31 37.09 23.85
C SER A 27 -26.73 37.06 23.30
N TYR A 28 -27.16 35.96 22.71
CA TYR A 28 -28.52 35.75 22.22
C TYR A 28 -29.53 35.56 23.39
N ARG A 29 -29.08 34.96 24.48
CA ARG A 29 -29.89 34.68 25.67
C ARG A 29 -30.10 35.92 26.56
N GLU A 30 -29.15 36.82 26.65
CA GLU A 30 -29.23 38.06 27.43
C GLU A 30 -30.02 39.15 26.71
N GLY A 31 -30.20 39.08 25.38
CA GLY A 31 -30.95 40.06 24.58
C GLY A 31 -32.47 39.86 24.55
N TYR A 32 -32.98 38.75 25.11
CA TYR A 32 -34.41 38.46 25.13
C TYR A 32 -34.98 38.48 26.54
N GLU A 33 -35.21 39.67 27.08
CA GLU A 33 -36.23 39.84 28.13
C GLU A 33 -37.61 39.61 27.51
N TYR A 34 -38.19 38.46 27.76
CA TYR A 34 -39.52 38.07 27.35
C TYR A 34 -40.54 38.87 28.18
N LYS A 35 -40.86 40.07 27.77
CA LYS A 35 -42.08 40.73 28.25
C LYS A 35 -43.26 39.93 27.74
N LYS A 36 -43.96 39.25 28.65
CA LYS A 36 -45.27 38.62 28.41
C LYS A 36 -46.22 39.63 27.88
N ALA A 37 -46.32 39.81 26.57
CA ALA A 37 -47.43 40.51 25.90
C ALA A 37 -48.42 39.42 25.47
N THR A 38 -49.61 39.50 26.03
CA THR A 38 -50.78 38.73 25.58
C THR A 38 -51.08 39.13 24.13
N PRO A 39 -51.16 38.20 23.19
CA PRO A 39 -51.39 38.53 21.78
C PRO A 39 -52.86 38.90 21.60
N SER A 40 -53.11 40.19 21.30
CA SER A 40 -54.47 40.68 21.11
C SER A 40 -54.98 40.45 19.69
N THR A 41 -54.30 40.27 18.68
CA THR A 41 -54.87 39.80 17.40
C THR A 41 -53.76 39.37 16.41
N LYS A 42 -54.02 38.36 15.56
CA LYS A 42 -53.15 37.85 14.49
C LYS A 42 -52.69 38.99 13.53
N LYS A 43 -53.46 40.08 13.43
CA LYS A 43 -53.19 41.21 12.57
C LYS A 43 -52.03 42.08 13.11
N GLU A 44 -52.01 42.35 14.43
CA GLU A 44 -50.94 43.15 15.07
C GLU A 44 -49.56 42.45 15.03
N VAL A 45 -49.57 41.15 15.18
CA VAL A 45 -48.33 40.39 15.04
C VAL A 45 -47.81 40.42 13.61
N TRP A 46 -48.68 40.38 12.62
CA TRP A 46 -48.30 40.43 11.20
C TRP A 46 -47.79 41.83 10.80
N GLU A 47 -48.38 42.88 11.28
CA GLU A 47 -47.92 44.26 11.04
C GLU A 47 -46.55 44.52 11.70
N ALA A 48 -46.30 43.99 12.90
CA ALA A 48 -45.00 44.08 13.57
C ALA A 48 -43.91 43.33 12.80
N ILE A 49 -44.22 42.16 12.26
CA ILE A 49 -43.29 41.38 11.44
C ILE A 49 -42.97 42.10 10.12
N GLN A 50 -43.97 42.64 9.44
CA GLN A 50 -43.75 43.41 8.21
C GLN A 50 -42.92 44.66 8.43
N HIS A 51 -43.15 45.38 9.53
CA HIS A 51 -42.37 46.58 9.87
C HIS A 51 -40.88 46.20 10.16
N HIS A 52 -40.65 45.06 10.77
CA HIS A 52 -39.30 44.61 11.07
C HIS A 52 -38.55 44.16 9.79
N ILE A 53 -39.22 43.48 8.89
CA ILE A 53 -38.64 43.05 7.60
C ILE A 53 -38.29 44.29 6.75
N HIS A 54 -39.16 45.30 6.66
CA HIS A 54 -38.90 46.50 5.87
C HIS A 54 -37.81 47.41 6.46
N SER A 55 -37.64 47.42 7.78
CA SER A 55 -36.60 48.21 8.44
C SER A 55 -35.20 47.57 8.27
N THR A 56 -35.14 46.24 8.19
CA THR A 56 -33.89 45.48 7.99
C THR A 56 -33.43 45.58 6.55
N GLU A 57 -34.35 45.56 5.59
CA GLU A 57 -34.06 45.65 4.16
C GLU A 57 -33.45 47.00 3.74
N LYS A 58 -33.95 48.11 4.33
CA LYS A 58 -33.38 49.45 4.08
C LYS A 58 -31.98 49.64 4.66
N ARG A 59 -31.59 48.89 5.71
CA ARG A 59 -30.25 48.97 6.32
C ARG A 59 -29.21 48.23 5.53
N THR A 60 -29.58 47.10 4.94
CA THR A 60 -28.64 46.27 4.15
C THR A 60 -28.33 46.88 2.78
N HIS A 61 -29.31 47.51 2.13
CA HIS A 61 -29.06 48.15 0.84
C HIS A 61 -28.17 49.40 0.93
N THR A 62 -28.21 50.14 2.03
CA THR A 62 -27.37 51.34 2.19
C THR A 62 -25.92 51.05 2.53
N LEU A 63 -25.64 49.90 3.13
CA LEU A 63 -24.26 49.50 3.44
C LEU A 63 -23.54 48.86 2.23
N LEU A 64 -24.27 48.08 1.42
CA LEU A 64 -23.72 47.47 0.21
C LEU A 64 -23.41 48.47 -0.90
N THR A 65 -24.25 49.52 -1.05
CA THR A 65 -24.02 50.56 -2.06
C THR A 65 -22.87 51.50 -1.72
N ARG A 66 -22.55 51.72 -0.42
CA ARG A 66 -21.41 52.56 -0.03
C ARG A 66 -20.06 51.87 -0.14
N GLN A 67 -19.99 50.54 0.05
CA GLN A 67 -18.75 49.78 -0.14
C GLN A 67 -18.49 49.46 -1.60
N ALA A 68 -19.52 49.24 -2.41
CA ALA A 68 -19.35 48.97 -3.84
C ALA A 68 -18.79 50.19 -4.63
N LEU A 69 -19.11 51.42 -4.21
CA LEU A 69 -18.61 52.62 -4.88
C LEU A 69 -17.17 52.99 -4.55
N THR A 70 -16.60 52.46 -3.45
CA THR A 70 -15.15 52.66 -3.13
C THR A 70 -14.21 51.70 -3.85
N LEU A 71 -14.70 50.54 -4.25
CA LEU A 71 -13.89 49.58 -5.03
C LEU A 71 -13.71 49.99 -6.51
N TYR A 72 -14.58 50.80 -7.04
CA TYR A 72 -14.53 51.25 -8.45
C TYR A 72 -13.45 52.32 -8.72
N LYS A 73 -12.77 52.82 -7.70
CA LYS A 73 -11.68 53.83 -7.86
C LYS A 73 -10.28 53.23 -7.86
N LEU A 74 -10.16 51.92 -7.73
CA LEU A 74 -8.87 51.27 -7.95
C LEU A 74 -8.59 51.30 -9.47
N PRO A 75 -7.45 51.84 -9.91
CA PRO A 75 -7.12 51.87 -11.34
C PRO A 75 -6.98 50.45 -11.84
N ILE A 76 -8.04 49.99 -12.53
CA ILE A 76 -8.13 48.63 -13.11
C ILE A 76 -6.86 48.26 -13.86
N ALA A 77 -6.20 49.25 -14.50
CA ALA A 77 -4.91 49.06 -15.15
C ALA A 77 -3.76 48.63 -14.21
N LYS A 78 -3.79 48.99 -12.92
CA LYS A 78 -2.82 48.55 -11.94
C LYS A 78 -3.12 47.14 -11.45
N LEU A 79 -4.39 46.79 -11.30
CA LEU A 79 -4.80 45.43 -10.93
C LEU A 79 -4.40 44.41 -12.02
N PHE A 80 -4.56 44.72 -13.29
CA PHE A 80 -4.12 43.85 -14.39
C PHE A 80 -2.62 43.65 -14.43
N ARG A 81 -1.81 44.63 -14.04
CA ARG A 81 -0.35 44.50 -13.95
C ARG A 81 0.05 43.48 -12.84
N TYR A 82 -0.56 43.54 -11.68
CA TYR A 82 -0.27 42.61 -10.58
C TYR A 82 -0.83 41.21 -10.86
N ALA A 83 -2.02 41.11 -11.52
CA ALA A 83 -2.56 39.84 -11.96
C ALA A 83 -1.64 39.16 -13.01
N ALA A 84 -1.08 39.94 -13.94
CA ALA A 84 -0.15 39.39 -14.94
C ALA A 84 1.14 38.85 -14.29
N ILE A 85 1.71 39.55 -13.30
CA ILE A 85 2.89 39.10 -12.54
C ILE A 85 2.55 37.83 -11.75
N PHE A 86 1.36 37.75 -11.16
CA PHE A 86 0.90 36.58 -10.41
C PHE A 86 0.71 35.36 -11.33
N PHE A 87 0.11 35.55 -12.52
CA PHE A 87 -0.04 34.51 -13.53
C PHE A 87 1.31 34.04 -14.10
N VAL A 88 2.25 34.96 -14.35
CA VAL A 88 3.60 34.59 -14.77
C VAL A 88 4.34 33.84 -13.65
N GLY A 89 4.15 34.22 -12.38
CA GLY A 89 4.69 33.51 -11.22
C GLY A 89 4.11 32.10 -11.09
N ILE A 90 2.78 31.93 -11.28
CA ILE A 90 2.15 30.61 -11.27
C ILE A 90 2.60 29.76 -12.44
N LEU A 91 2.68 30.31 -13.65
CA LEU A 91 3.19 29.61 -14.83
C LEU A 91 4.65 29.20 -14.67
N GLY A 92 5.48 30.10 -14.13
CA GLY A 92 6.88 29.80 -13.81
C GLY A 92 7.01 28.72 -12.74
N TRP A 93 6.19 28.80 -11.69
CA TRP A 93 6.10 27.77 -10.66
C TRP A 93 5.65 26.43 -11.24
N TRP A 94 4.62 26.43 -12.07
CA TRP A 94 4.11 25.22 -12.72
C TRP A 94 5.12 24.62 -13.72
N ALA A 95 5.83 25.47 -14.48
CA ALA A 95 6.91 25.03 -15.37
C ALA A 95 8.09 24.44 -14.58
N LEU A 96 8.49 25.06 -13.46
CA LEU A 96 9.52 24.52 -12.56
C LEU A 96 9.08 23.23 -11.87
N TYR A 97 7.86 23.15 -11.36
CA TYR A 97 7.34 21.94 -10.71
C TYR A 97 7.07 20.80 -11.72
N GLY A 98 6.59 21.13 -12.92
CA GLY A 98 6.31 20.14 -13.97
C GLY A 98 7.56 19.48 -14.55
N THR A 99 8.73 20.12 -14.43
CA THR A 99 10.01 19.54 -14.89
C THR A 99 10.66 18.60 -13.89
N PHE A 100 10.16 18.54 -12.62
CA PHE A 100 10.69 17.66 -11.58
C PHE A 100 9.91 16.33 -11.42
N SER A 101 8.95 16.05 -12.29
CA SER A 101 8.42 14.68 -12.38
C SER A 101 9.46 13.82 -13.10
N GLU A 102 10.43 13.29 -12.38
CA GLU A 102 11.28 12.22 -12.89
C GLU A 102 10.39 11.03 -13.25
N GLU A 103 10.17 10.80 -14.53
CA GLU A 103 9.65 9.52 -15.00
C GLU A 103 10.67 8.46 -14.56
N LYS A 104 10.34 7.68 -13.54
CA LYS A 104 11.10 6.49 -13.18
C LYS A 104 11.12 5.56 -14.38
N SER A 105 12.18 5.60 -15.17
CA SER A 105 12.32 4.66 -16.27
C SER A 105 12.57 3.28 -15.73
N MET A 106 11.80 2.31 -16.19
CA MET A 106 11.90 0.92 -15.82
C MET A 106 12.46 0.15 -17.03
N ASN A 107 13.62 -0.50 -16.86
CA ASN A 107 14.28 -1.25 -17.90
C ASN A 107 14.34 -2.73 -17.53
N LEU A 108 13.99 -3.62 -18.44
CA LEU A 108 14.15 -5.06 -18.25
C LEU A 108 15.64 -5.39 -18.09
N LEU A 109 16.04 -5.83 -16.92
CA LEU A 109 17.41 -6.21 -16.61
C LEU A 109 17.66 -7.67 -16.95
N ALA A 110 16.72 -8.54 -16.56
CA ALA A 110 16.84 -9.98 -16.82
C ALA A 110 15.45 -10.62 -16.87
N GLU A 111 15.36 -11.66 -17.70
CA GLU A 111 14.19 -12.52 -17.83
C GLU A 111 14.66 -13.97 -17.78
N SER A 112 13.94 -14.80 -17.04
CA SER A 112 14.12 -16.25 -17.01
C SER A 112 13.02 -16.93 -17.81
N SER A 113 13.37 -17.82 -18.74
CA SER A 113 12.39 -18.55 -19.55
C SER A 113 11.94 -19.86 -18.86
N HIS A 114 12.61 -20.98 -19.13
CA HIS A 114 12.21 -22.32 -18.66
C HIS A 114 13.11 -22.86 -17.56
N GLN A 115 14.21 -22.18 -17.24
CA GLN A 115 15.21 -22.63 -16.30
C GLN A 115 15.55 -21.52 -15.31
N VAL A 116 16.06 -21.89 -14.15
CA VAL A 116 16.62 -20.94 -13.20
C VAL A 116 17.76 -20.16 -13.86
N LYS A 117 17.71 -18.83 -13.76
CA LYS A 117 18.72 -17.95 -14.33
C LYS A 117 19.47 -17.20 -13.24
N MET A 118 20.79 -17.27 -13.27
CA MET A 118 21.67 -16.48 -12.41
C MET A 118 21.95 -15.13 -13.05
N VAL A 119 21.78 -14.06 -12.28
CA VAL A 119 22.08 -12.67 -12.65
C VAL A 119 23.10 -12.12 -11.65
N TYR A 120 24.17 -11.54 -12.17
CA TYR A 120 25.19 -10.86 -11.38
C TYR A 120 25.00 -9.36 -11.54
N LEU A 121 24.88 -8.64 -10.43
CA LEU A 121 24.75 -7.20 -10.41
C LEU A 121 26.13 -6.54 -10.25
N GLU A 122 26.22 -5.25 -10.61
CA GLU A 122 27.47 -4.50 -10.61
C GLU A 122 28.07 -4.31 -9.20
N ASP A 123 27.24 -4.32 -8.17
CA ASP A 123 27.63 -4.22 -6.76
C ASP A 123 28.18 -5.54 -6.17
N GLY A 124 28.21 -6.62 -6.97
CA GLY A 124 28.57 -7.95 -6.56
C GLY A 124 27.42 -8.79 -6.00
N SER A 125 26.21 -8.23 -5.93
CA SER A 125 25.01 -8.99 -5.58
C SER A 125 24.67 -10.04 -6.64
N ARG A 126 24.01 -11.11 -6.21
CA ARG A 126 23.56 -12.21 -7.07
C ARG A 126 22.06 -12.40 -6.93
N VAL A 127 21.40 -12.61 -8.05
CA VAL A 127 19.96 -12.89 -8.10
C VAL A 127 19.74 -14.16 -8.89
N GLN A 128 19.08 -15.13 -8.27
CA GLN A 128 18.59 -16.31 -8.98
C GLN A 128 17.12 -16.08 -9.30
N LEU A 129 16.81 -16.04 -10.58
CA LEU A 129 15.42 -15.92 -11.07
C LEU A 129 14.84 -17.31 -11.27
N ARG A 130 13.70 -17.59 -10.68
CA ARG A 130 12.89 -18.76 -10.97
C ARG A 130 12.41 -18.71 -12.43
N PRO A 131 12.11 -19.85 -13.09
CA PRO A 131 11.49 -19.86 -14.42
C PRO A 131 10.28 -18.90 -14.51
N TYR A 132 10.17 -18.20 -15.65
CA TYR A 132 9.12 -17.23 -15.97
C TYR A 132 9.06 -16.02 -15.02
N SER A 133 10.22 -15.61 -14.48
CA SER A 133 10.35 -14.42 -13.67
C SER A 133 11.10 -13.31 -14.42
N HIS A 134 10.76 -12.07 -14.10
CA HIS A 134 11.34 -10.88 -14.70
C HIS A 134 11.88 -9.96 -13.62
N LEU A 135 13.09 -9.46 -13.84
CA LEU A 135 13.73 -8.46 -13.00
C LEU A 135 13.94 -7.19 -13.82
N TYR A 136 13.41 -6.09 -13.33
CA TYR A 136 13.56 -4.77 -13.92
C TYR A 136 14.43 -3.90 -13.03
N SER A 137 15.28 -3.08 -13.64
CA SER A 137 15.97 -1.99 -12.97
C SER A 137 15.13 -0.73 -13.06
N ILE A 138 14.95 -0.03 -11.94
CA ILE A 138 14.26 1.25 -11.85
C ILE A 138 15.34 2.31 -11.68
N THR A 139 15.38 3.30 -12.57
CA THR A 139 16.33 4.40 -12.45
C THR A 139 16.02 5.21 -11.18
N SER A 140 17.01 5.30 -10.30
CA SER A 140 16.95 6.10 -9.07
C SER A 140 18.01 7.20 -9.13
N THR A 141 17.71 8.37 -8.54
CA THR A 141 18.63 9.51 -8.44
C THR A 141 19.60 9.43 -7.27
N ALA A 142 19.32 8.51 -6.33
CA ALA A 142 20.15 8.24 -5.17
C ALA A 142 21.16 7.12 -5.45
N ASN A 143 22.09 6.90 -4.51
CA ASN A 143 23.01 5.75 -4.53
C ASN A 143 22.27 4.41 -4.30
N ASP A 144 20.94 4.44 -4.28
CA ASP A 144 20.11 3.27 -4.06
C ASP A 144 19.96 2.44 -5.33
N GLN A 145 20.03 1.14 -5.17
CA GLN A 145 19.75 0.17 -6.22
C GLN A 145 18.28 -0.25 -6.12
N HIS A 146 17.48 0.13 -7.11
CA HIS A 146 16.04 -0.11 -7.08
C HIS A 146 15.62 -1.05 -8.22
N PHE A 147 14.95 -2.12 -7.84
CA PHE A 147 14.49 -3.15 -8.77
C PHE A 147 12.99 -3.40 -8.60
N LYS A 148 12.37 -3.95 -9.66
CA LYS A 148 11.03 -4.53 -9.59
C LYS A 148 11.11 -5.99 -9.98
N LEU A 149 10.51 -6.84 -9.19
CA LEU A 149 10.37 -8.27 -9.43
C LEU A 149 8.95 -8.63 -9.83
N GLU A 150 8.82 -9.38 -10.93
CA GLU A 150 7.60 -10.09 -11.30
C GLU A 150 7.93 -11.59 -11.34
N GLY A 151 7.27 -12.38 -10.50
CA GLY A 151 7.57 -13.79 -10.32
C GLY A 151 8.28 -14.10 -9.01
N GLU A 152 9.31 -14.96 -9.04
CA GLU A 152 10.05 -15.39 -7.85
C GLU A 152 11.55 -15.31 -8.08
N ALA A 153 12.26 -14.79 -7.07
CA ALA A 153 13.70 -14.69 -7.08
C ALA A 153 14.30 -14.83 -5.68
N TYR A 154 15.46 -15.46 -5.64
CA TYR A 154 16.34 -15.46 -4.49
C TYR A 154 17.44 -14.42 -4.68
N PHE A 155 17.58 -13.54 -3.70
CA PHE A 155 18.55 -12.45 -3.68
C PHE A 155 19.64 -12.76 -2.66
N GLN A 156 20.89 -12.64 -3.09
CA GLN A 156 22.05 -12.61 -2.22
C GLN A 156 22.73 -11.26 -2.40
N VAL A 157 22.30 -10.30 -1.58
CA VAL A 157 22.72 -8.91 -1.69
C VAL A 157 24.06 -8.72 -1.00
N ALA A 158 25.03 -8.15 -1.72
CA ALA A 158 26.29 -7.75 -1.16
C ALA A 158 26.10 -6.65 -0.12
N LYS A 159 26.95 -6.63 0.91
CA LYS A 159 26.84 -5.63 1.97
C LYS A 159 27.03 -4.22 1.42
N GLN A 160 26.01 -3.40 1.52
CA GLN A 160 26.04 -2.01 1.08
C GLN A 160 26.69 -1.13 2.16
N ASN A 161 27.59 -0.25 1.76
CA ASN A 161 28.20 0.75 2.65
C ASN A 161 27.45 2.08 2.55
N ASP A 162 26.98 2.42 1.35
CA ASP A 162 26.23 3.64 1.05
C ASP A 162 25.05 3.28 0.13
N GLY A 163 23.84 3.70 0.51
CA GLY A 163 22.60 3.42 -0.20
C GLY A 163 21.88 2.14 0.24
N GLU A 164 20.70 1.96 -0.28
CA GLU A 164 19.83 0.81 0.01
C GLU A 164 19.64 -0.06 -1.23
N PHE A 165 19.44 -1.35 -1.02
CA PHE A 165 18.97 -2.26 -2.06
C PHE A 165 17.47 -2.46 -1.89
N ILE A 166 16.71 -2.03 -2.89
CA ILE A 166 15.26 -1.95 -2.84
C ILE A 166 14.67 -2.87 -3.89
N VAL A 167 13.69 -3.68 -3.51
CA VAL A 167 12.93 -4.55 -4.42
C VAL A 167 11.44 -4.28 -4.26
N ASP A 168 10.80 -3.80 -5.31
CA ASP A 168 9.35 -3.72 -5.41
C ASP A 168 8.82 -5.05 -5.94
N ALA A 169 7.87 -5.66 -5.24
CA ALA A 169 7.26 -6.93 -5.62
C ALA A 169 5.76 -6.91 -5.23
N GLY A 170 4.88 -6.92 -6.22
CA GLY A 170 3.44 -6.79 -6.00
C GLY A 170 3.07 -5.53 -5.20
N GLU A 171 2.42 -5.71 -4.06
CA GLU A 171 2.06 -4.62 -3.15
C GLU A 171 3.18 -4.28 -2.15
N GLY A 172 4.30 -5.00 -2.17
CA GLY A 172 5.37 -4.87 -1.18
C GLY A 172 6.61 -4.20 -1.71
N GLN A 173 7.25 -3.40 -0.86
CA GLN A 173 8.62 -2.92 -1.04
C GLN A 173 9.51 -3.53 0.03
N ILE A 174 10.62 -4.10 -0.39
CA ILE A 174 11.60 -4.80 0.42
C ILE A 174 12.88 -3.97 0.40
N ARG A 175 13.38 -3.54 1.56
CA ARG A 175 14.61 -2.75 1.70
C ARG A 175 15.64 -3.51 2.52
N VAL A 176 16.86 -3.61 2.01
CA VAL A 176 17.95 -4.35 2.65
C VAL A 176 19.30 -3.63 2.51
N LEU A 177 20.27 -4.01 3.36
CA LEU A 177 21.64 -3.46 3.34
C LEU A 177 22.71 -4.54 3.11
N GLY A 178 22.30 -5.81 2.98
CA GLY A 178 23.23 -6.92 2.83
C GLY A 178 22.60 -8.18 3.43
N THR A 179 21.88 -8.94 2.61
CA THR A 179 20.84 -9.85 3.07
C THR A 179 20.68 -10.99 2.06
N ALA A 180 20.43 -12.20 2.55
CA ALA A 180 20.05 -13.34 1.74
C ALA A 180 18.55 -13.65 1.98
N PHE A 181 17.75 -13.59 0.92
CA PHE A 181 16.29 -13.72 1.04
C PHE A 181 15.62 -14.17 -0.25
N ASN A 182 14.46 -14.79 -0.12
CA ASN A 182 13.58 -15.13 -1.25
C ASN A 182 12.37 -14.21 -1.30
N VAL A 183 11.99 -13.79 -2.49
CA VAL A 183 10.77 -13.03 -2.75
C VAL A 183 9.97 -13.75 -3.81
N ARG A 184 8.70 -13.99 -3.52
CA ARG A 184 7.73 -14.59 -4.42
C ARG A 184 6.52 -13.66 -4.55
N SER A 185 6.27 -13.18 -5.76
CA SER A 185 5.17 -12.27 -6.06
C SER A 185 4.34 -12.80 -7.22
N TYR A 186 3.20 -13.41 -6.88
CA TYR A 186 2.22 -13.90 -7.85
C TYR A 186 0.83 -13.39 -7.52
N ALA A 187 0.09 -12.97 -8.55
CA ALA A 187 -1.25 -12.40 -8.41
C ALA A 187 -1.26 -11.23 -7.40
N ASN A 188 -2.01 -11.38 -6.31
CA ASN A 188 -2.19 -10.34 -5.28
C ASN A 188 -1.50 -10.71 -3.96
N GLU A 189 -0.50 -11.59 -4.00
CA GLU A 189 0.20 -12.03 -2.80
C GLU A 189 1.71 -11.91 -3.02
N THR A 190 2.40 -11.27 -2.08
CA THR A 190 3.86 -11.26 -2.03
C THR A 190 4.32 -11.98 -0.77
N LYS A 191 5.15 -13.00 -0.93
CA LYS A 191 5.81 -13.71 0.17
C LYS A 191 7.29 -13.40 0.19
N VAL A 192 7.80 -13.11 1.37
CA VAL A 192 9.23 -12.87 1.61
C VAL A 192 9.71 -13.84 2.68
N PHE A 193 10.79 -14.54 2.40
CA PHE A 193 11.48 -15.38 3.38
C PHE A 193 12.89 -14.85 3.59
N LEU A 194 13.27 -14.65 4.83
CA LEU A 194 14.59 -14.14 5.20
C LEU A 194 15.47 -15.28 5.72
N GLU A 195 16.55 -15.54 5.00
CA GLU A 195 17.57 -16.51 5.42
C GLU A 195 18.62 -15.87 6.32
N GLU A 196 19.20 -14.74 5.90
CA GLU A 196 20.27 -14.05 6.62
C GLU A 196 20.15 -12.53 6.46
N GLY A 197 20.48 -11.79 7.53
CA GLY A 197 20.47 -10.34 7.56
C GLY A 197 19.22 -9.75 8.18
N LYS A 198 18.73 -8.62 7.64
CA LYS A 198 17.51 -7.94 8.08
C LYS A 198 16.79 -7.33 6.89
N ILE A 199 15.47 -7.38 6.93
CA ILE A 199 14.61 -6.80 5.91
C ILE A 199 13.66 -5.82 6.56
N MET A 200 13.56 -4.62 5.98
CA MET A 200 12.44 -3.71 6.21
C MET A 200 11.43 -3.91 5.10
N LEU A 201 10.19 -4.20 5.49
CA LEU A 201 9.05 -4.36 4.59
C LEU A 201 8.15 -3.13 4.66
N GLU A 202 7.64 -2.70 3.51
CA GLU A 202 6.68 -1.61 3.41
C GLU A 202 5.60 -1.96 2.38
N VAL A 203 4.37 -1.56 2.64
CA VAL A 203 3.25 -1.73 1.69
C VAL A 203 3.15 -0.53 0.77
N LEU A 204 3.23 -0.77 -0.53
CA LEU A 204 3.16 0.24 -1.60
C LEU A 204 1.74 0.73 -1.92
N SER A 205 0.72 0.32 -1.18
CA SER A 205 -0.66 0.61 -1.55
C SER A 205 -1.00 2.11 -1.48
N SER A 206 -1.55 2.61 -2.58
CA SER A 206 -1.99 3.99 -2.80
C SER A 206 -3.42 4.29 -2.30
N SER A 207 -4.08 3.41 -1.53
CA SER A 207 -5.43 3.67 -1.07
C SER A 207 -5.48 4.12 0.39
N ASP A 208 -5.83 5.39 0.57
CA ASP A 208 -6.13 6.03 1.87
C ASP A 208 -7.30 5.37 2.65
N SER A 209 -7.88 4.30 2.10
CA SER A 209 -9.08 3.64 2.63
C SER A 209 -8.83 2.72 3.84
N ILE A 210 -7.57 2.56 4.27
CA ILE A 210 -7.21 1.58 5.34
C ILE A 210 -7.07 2.24 6.72
N SER A 211 -7.44 3.51 6.89
CA SER A 211 -7.35 4.22 8.19
C SER A 211 -8.32 3.70 9.27
N THR A 212 -9.14 2.70 8.97
CA THR A 212 -10.12 2.11 9.90
C THR A 212 -9.79 0.70 10.39
N LEU A 213 -8.62 0.14 10.02
CA LEU A 213 -8.22 -1.18 10.50
C LEU A 213 -7.68 -1.12 11.94
N PRO A 214 -7.91 -2.17 12.76
CA PRO A 214 -7.33 -2.27 14.09
C PRO A 214 -5.79 -2.16 14.04
N ASN A 215 -5.18 -1.65 15.11
CA ASN A 215 -3.72 -1.45 15.26
C ASN A 215 -2.86 -2.72 15.09
N GLU A 216 -3.46 -3.86 14.82
CA GLU A 216 -2.81 -5.16 14.62
C GLU A 216 -2.25 -5.37 13.19
N TYR A 217 -2.64 -4.51 12.24
CA TYR A 217 -2.20 -4.60 10.84
C TYR A 217 -1.15 -3.53 10.54
N GLN A 218 0.06 -3.97 10.26
CA GLN A 218 1.21 -3.09 10.04
C GLN A 218 1.37 -2.78 8.54
N LYS A 219 1.61 -1.50 8.21
CA LYS A 219 2.04 -1.08 6.87
C LYS A 219 3.55 -1.19 6.67
N THR A 220 4.29 -1.34 7.76
CA THR A 220 5.74 -1.54 7.79
C THR A 220 6.07 -2.69 8.73
N GLY A 221 7.05 -3.50 8.41
CA GLY A 221 7.48 -4.62 9.23
C GLY A 221 8.99 -4.84 9.17
N LEU A 222 9.58 -5.24 10.27
CA LEU A 222 10.96 -5.70 10.32
C LEU A 222 10.98 -7.23 10.35
N LEU A 223 11.69 -7.85 9.42
CA LEU A 223 11.82 -9.30 9.34
C LEU A 223 13.20 -9.71 9.85
N GLU A 224 13.21 -10.66 10.77
CA GLU A 224 14.43 -11.27 11.34
C GLU A 224 14.75 -12.60 10.63
N PRO A 225 15.98 -13.10 10.71
CA PRO A 225 16.36 -14.35 10.06
C PRO A 225 15.48 -15.54 10.44
N GLN A 226 15.30 -16.46 9.50
CA GLN A 226 14.43 -17.64 9.62
C GLN A 226 12.95 -17.28 9.88
N SER A 227 12.52 -16.15 9.36
CA SER A 227 11.12 -15.71 9.41
C SER A 227 10.60 -15.44 8.00
N SER A 228 9.30 -15.53 7.83
CA SER A 228 8.62 -15.17 6.59
C SER A 228 7.58 -14.09 6.79
N ALA A 229 7.27 -13.37 5.74
CA ALA A 229 6.18 -12.41 5.71
C ALA A 229 5.31 -12.63 4.48
N THR A 230 4.02 -12.40 4.64
CA THR A 230 3.05 -12.35 3.54
C THR A 230 2.47 -10.95 3.47
N ILE A 231 2.52 -10.34 2.29
CA ILE A 231 1.92 -9.04 2.01
C ILE A 231 0.74 -9.29 1.07
N GLN A 232 -0.46 -8.95 1.51
CA GLN A 232 -1.68 -9.15 0.76
C GLN A 232 -2.75 -8.16 1.21
N ASN A 233 -3.48 -7.56 0.27
CA ASN A 233 -4.54 -6.58 0.54
C ASN A 233 -4.07 -5.40 1.42
N GLY A 234 -2.84 -4.94 1.23
CA GLY A 234 -2.27 -3.84 1.99
C GLY A 234 -1.89 -4.17 3.43
N ILE A 235 -1.74 -5.45 3.78
CA ILE A 235 -1.44 -5.93 5.13
C ILE A 235 -0.18 -6.79 5.10
N ILE A 236 0.68 -6.63 6.11
CA ILE A 236 1.85 -7.48 6.33
C ILE A 236 1.54 -8.44 7.48
N ILE A 237 1.68 -9.73 7.22
CA ILE A 237 1.57 -10.81 8.22
C ILE A 237 2.94 -11.45 8.35
N ILE A 238 3.53 -11.38 9.54
CA ILE A 238 4.85 -11.96 9.82
C ILE A 238 4.68 -13.30 10.55
N LYS A 239 5.43 -14.30 10.11
CA LYS A 239 5.55 -15.60 10.74
C LYS A 239 6.99 -15.78 11.18
N GLU A 240 7.23 -15.73 12.48
CA GLU A 240 8.54 -15.98 13.08
C GLU A 240 8.85 -17.47 13.12
N ASN A 241 10.16 -17.81 13.12
CA ASN A 241 10.65 -19.20 13.16
C ASN A 241 10.06 -20.10 12.06
N ASP A 242 9.93 -19.53 10.86
CA ASP A 242 9.52 -20.26 9.68
C ASP A 242 10.73 -20.98 9.04
N SER A 243 11.14 -22.07 9.67
CA SER A 243 12.29 -22.87 9.22
C SER A 243 11.98 -23.75 8.00
N ASN A 244 10.92 -23.43 7.26
CA ASN A 244 10.49 -24.26 6.15
C ASN A 244 11.43 -24.06 4.95
N ALA A 245 12.31 -25.04 4.71
CA ALA A 245 13.23 -25.06 3.55
C ALA A 245 12.53 -24.93 2.20
N SER A 246 11.21 -25.19 2.14
CA SER A 246 10.41 -25.10 0.91
C SER A 246 10.40 -23.71 0.26
N HIS A 247 10.82 -22.66 0.96
CA HIS A 247 10.90 -21.30 0.40
C HIS A 247 12.01 -21.14 -0.67
N ILE A 248 13.02 -22.01 -0.64
CA ILE A 248 14.19 -21.94 -1.53
C ILE A 248 14.47 -23.24 -2.29
N ASP A 249 13.71 -24.30 -2.07
CA ASP A 249 13.88 -25.62 -2.70
C ASP A 249 13.88 -25.58 -4.23
N TRP A 250 13.15 -24.61 -4.81
CA TRP A 250 13.06 -24.43 -6.24
C TRP A 250 14.42 -24.11 -6.91
N MET A 251 15.40 -23.60 -6.15
CA MET A 251 16.74 -23.31 -6.66
C MET A 251 17.47 -24.56 -7.12
N GLU A 252 17.15 -25.69 -6.51
CA GLU A 252 17.72 -27.02 -6.88
C GLU A 252 16.89 -27.72 -7.96
N SER A 253 15.90 -27.02 -8.56
CA SER A 253 14.95 -27.62 -9.52
C SER A 253 14.26 -28.86 -8.95
N SER A 254 13.91 -28.83 -7.69
CA SER A 254 13.20 -29.91 -7.00
C SER A 254 11.93 -29.39 -6.32
N LEU A 255 10.93 -30.25 -6.18
CA LEU A 255 9.69 -30.02 -5.47
C LEU A 255 9.63 -30.93 -4.25
N TYR A 256 9.67 -30.35 -3.06
CA TYR A 256 9.58 -31.11 -1.83
C TYR A 256 8.12 -31.50 -1.55
N VAL A 257 7.85 -32.79 -1.53
CA VAL A 257 6.50 -33.34 -1.44
C VAL A 257 6.07 -33.58 0.00
N THR A 258 7.01 -33.99 0.87
CA THR A 258 6.73 -34.37 2.25
C THR A 258 6.05 -33.27 3.04
N GLY A 259 4.84 -33.57 3.57
CA GLY A 259 4.11 -32.67 4.42
C GLY A 259 3.43 -31.49 3.72
N ASN A 260 3.58 -31.35 2.42
CA ASN A 260 2.94 -30.28 1.65
C ASN A 260 1.55 -30.71 1.15
N PRO A 261 0.51 -29.85 1.29
CA PRO A 261 -0.82 -30.13 0.74
C PRO A 261 -0.76 -30.28 -0.78
N PHE A 262 -1.51 -31.25 -1.33
CA PHE A 262 -1.56 -31.52 -2.77
C PHE A 262 -1.81 -30.27 -3.61
N LYS A 263 -2.73 -29.39 -3.17
CA LYS A 263 -3.03 -28.13 -3.87
C LYS A 263 -1.81 -27.19 -3.93
N SER A 264 -1.00 -27.15 -2.88
CA SER A 264 0.25 -26.35 -2.87
C SER A 264 1.25 -26.90 -3.87
N LEU A 265 1.38 -28.23 -3.97
CA LEU A 265 2.28 -28.87 -4.94
C LEU A 265 1.83 -28.61 -6.39
N ILE A 266 0.52 -28.65 -6.67
CA ILE A 266 -0.01 -28.26 -7.98
C ILE A 266 0.26 -26.78 -8.29
N ASN A 267 0.13 -25.90 -7.32
CA ASN A 267 0.48 -24.49 -7.51
C ASN A 267 1.97 -24.32 -7.82
N GLU A 268 2.85 -25.05 -7.14
CA GLU A 268 4.29 -25.02 -7.41
C GLU A 268 4.64 -25.50 -8.84
N LEU A 269 4.03 -26.60 -9.28
CA LEU A 269 4.15 -27.05 -10.67
C LEU A 269 3.63 -26.00 -11.66
N SER A 270 2.47 -25.43 -11.37
CA SER A 270 1.86 -24.39 -12.20
C SER A 270 2.77 -23.18 -12.37
N HIS A 271 3.41 -22.75 -11.29
CA HIS A 271 4.36 -21.63 -11.32
C HIS A 271 5.66 -22.02 -12.03
N HIS A 272 6.22 -23.21 -11.72
CA HIS A 272 7.49 -23.64 -12.30
C HIS A 272 7.43 -23.79 -13.82
N TYR A 273 6.31 -24.31 -14.34
CA TYR A 273 6.15 -24.56 -15.79
C TYR A 273 5.29 -23.52 -16.50
N SER A 274 4.79 -22.51 -15.79
CA SER A 274 3.83 -21.51 -16.32
C SER A 274 2.63 -22.17 -16.99
N ILE A 275 2.03 -23.16 -16.32
CA ILE A 275 0.84 -23.90 -16.77
C ILE A 275 -0.34 -23.66 -15.82
N ALA A 276 -1.55 -23.75 -16.34
CA ALA A 276 -2.76 -23.77 -15.54
C ALA A 276 -3.19 -25.23 -15.28
N VAL A 277 -3.35 -25.61 -14.03
CA VAL A 277 -3.84 -26.94 -13.66
C VAL A 277 -5.15 -26.83 -12.91
N LYS A 278 -6.21 -27.42 -13.49
CA LYS A 278 -7.50 -27.59 -12.83
C LYS A 278 -7.53 -28.94 -12.11
N ILE A 279 -7.86 -28.92 -10.82
CA ILE A 279 -8.06 -30.16 -10.06
C ILE A 279 -9.55 -30.52 -10.13
N THR A 280 -9.87 -31.65 -10.74
CA THR A 280 -11.25 -32.15 -10.80
C THR A 280 -11.52 -33.12 -9.67
N GLN A 281 -10.55 -33.96 -9.34
CA GLN A 281 -10.62 -34.86 -8.21
C GLN A 281 -9.26 -34.86 -7.51
N SER A 282 -9.25 -34.48 -6.24
CA SER A 282 -8.04 -34.56 -5.42
C SER A 282 -7.72 -36.04 -5.10
N PRO A 283 -6.45 -36.40 -5.04
CA PRO A 283 -6.06 -37.72 -4.57
C PRO A 283 -6.52 -37.95 -3.13
N ALA A 284 -6.78 -39.19 -2.76
CA ALA A 284 -6.97 -39.53 -1.35
C ALA A 284 -5.72 -39.12 -0.56
N GLU A 285 -5.89 -38.68 0.71
CA GLU A 285 -4.85 -38.01 1.55
C GLU A 285 -3.63 -38.90 1.91
N ASN A 286 -3.14 -39.68 0.98
CA ASN A 286 -1.89 -40.41 1.15
C ASN A 286 -0.75 -39.54 0.63
N PHE A 287 -0.10 -38.80 1.53
CA PHE A 287 1.06 -38.00 1.22
C PHE A 287 2.20 -38.88 0.81
N ALA A 288 2.66 -38.72 -0.42
CA ALA A 288 3.94 -39.23 -0.84
C ALA A 288 5.05 -38.52 -0.06
N ASN A 289 6.10 -39.24 0.26
CA ASN A 289 7.28 -38.70 0.91
C ASN A 289 8.45 -38.60 -0.07
N GLY A 290 9.21 -37.52 0.02
CA GLY A 290 10.39 -37.30 -0.78
C GLY A 290 10.39 -35.99 -1.55
N SER A 291 11.22 -35.90 -2.56
CA SER A 291 11.28 -34.76 -3.49
C SER A 291 11.11 -35.25 -4.93
N LEU A 292 10.50 -34.43 -5.76
CA LEU A 292 10.34 -34.64 -7.19
C LEU A 292 11.27 -33.70 -7.94
N VAL A 293 12.14 -34.25 -8.79
CA VAL A 293 12.99 -33.43 -9.67
C VAL A 293 12.12 -32.77 -10.75
N LEU A 294 12.25 -31.46 -10.90
CA LEU A 294 11.56 -30.67 -11.89
C LEU A 294 12.42 -30.57 -13.16
N GLY A 295 12.24 -31.52 -14.07
CA GLY A 295 12.93 -31.57 -15.34
C GLY A 295 12.06 -31.17 -16.52
N ASP A 296 11.95 -32.04 -17.51
CA ASP A 296 10.98 -31.85 -18.60
C ASP A 296 9.54 -31.91 -18.09
N LEU A 297 8.69 -31.05 -18.63
CA LEU A 297 7.29 -30.93 -18.17
C LEU A 297 6.54 -32.26 -18.24
N GLU A 298 6.56 -32.93 -19.40
CA GLU A 298 5.76 -34.14 -19.60
C GLU A 298 6.24 -35.26 -18.68
N GLN A 299 7.55 -35.38 -18.49
CA GLN A 299 8.11 -36.36 -17.57
C GLN A 299 7.81 -36.03 -16.10
N THR A 300 7.87 -34.74 -15.73
CA THR A 300 7.52 -34.32 -14.38
C THR A 300 6.04 -34.57 -14.08
N LEU A 301 5.13 -34.28 -15.02
CA LEU A 301 3.70 -34.56 -14.87
C LEU A 301 3.43 -36.08 -14.78
N ALA A 302 4.15 -36.91 -15.57
CA ALA A 302 4.04 -38.35 -15.48
C ALA A 302 4.51 -38.88 -14.12
N ASN A 303 5.64 -38.42 -13.61
CA ASN A 303 6.16 -38.80 -12.30
C ASN A 303 5.20 -38.36 -11.18
N PHE A 304 4.64 -37.15 -11.29
CA PHE A 304 3.64 -36.63 -10.34
C PHE A 304 2.35 -37.45 -10.36
N SER A 305 1.91 -37.87 -11.56
CA SER A 305 0.75 -38.76 -11.73
C SER A 305 0.93 -40.08 -11.01
N LEU A 306 2.14 -40.68 -11.14
CA LEU A 306 2.47 -41.93 -10.42
C LEU A 306 2.49 -41.72 -8.91
N LEU A 307 3.03 -40.59 -8.45
CA LEU A 307 3.20 -40.30 -7.03
C LEU A 307 1.86 -40.09 -6.32
N PHE A 308 0.91 -39.51 -7.01
CA PHE A 308 -0.41 -39.14 -6.45
C PHE A 308 -1.58 -39.98 -6.98
N ASN A 309 -1.29 -41.07 -7.66
CA ASN A 309 -2.28 -42.00 -8.24
C ASN A 309 -3.37 -41.23 -9.02
N GLY A 310 -2.95 -40.52 -10.05
CA GLY A 310 -3.84 -39.70 -10.88
C GLY A 310 -3.30 -39.52 -12.28
N GLU A 311 -3.96 -38.70 -13.07
CA GLU A 311 -3.59 -38.44 -14.46
C GLU A 311 -3.72 -36.96 -14.79
N PHE A 312 -2.74 -36.41 -15.53
CA PHE A 312 -2.84 -35.08 -16.14
C PHE A 312 -3.37 -35.21 -17.56
N VAL A 313 -4.55 -34.66 -17.78
CA VAL A 313 -5.19 -34.59 -19.10
C VAL A 313 -4.90 -33.22 -19.70
N LYS A 314 -4.17 -33.15 -20.81
CA LYS A 314 -3.87 -31.92 -21.54
C LYS A 314 -5.15 -31.39 -22.22
N LYS A 315 -5.53 -30.15 -21.92
CA LYS A 315 -6.70 -29.46 -22.52
C LYS A 315 -6.29 -28.48 -23.60
N SER A 316 -5.17 -27.78 -23.40
CA SER A 316 -4.58 -26.86 -24.37
C SER A 316 -3.04 -26.82 -24.21
N ASN A 317 -2.39 -25.88 -24.88
CA ASN A 317 -0.92 -25.80 -24.85
C ASN A 317 -0.34 -25.56 -23.44
N ARG A 318 -1.11 -24.89 -22.56
CA ARG A 318 -0.68 -24.55 -21.18
C ARG A 318 -1.75 -24.87 -20.13
N GLU A 319 -2.76 -25.65 -20.51
CA GLU A 319 -3.85 -26.02 -19.60
C GLU A 319 -3.93 -27.52 -19.44
N TYR A 320 -3.93 -27.96 -18.21
CA TYR A 320 -4.02 -29.35 -17.82
C TYR A 320 -5.14 -29.54 -16.80
N GLU A 321 -5.68 -30.73 -16.76
CA GLU A 321 -6.65 -31.14 -15.75
C GLU A 321 -6.09 -32.35 -15.03
N PHE A 322 -5.99 -32.28 -13.69
CA PHE A 322 -5.62 -33.43 -12.87
C PHE A 322 -6.86 -34.15 -12.38
N VAL A 323 -6.88 -35.46 -12.61
CA VAL A 323 -7.93 -36.37 -12.18
C VAL A 323 -7.32 -37.44 -11.31
N GLY A 324 -7.62 -37.44 -9.99
CA GLY A 324 -7.26 -38.51 -9.07
C GLY A 324 -8.02 -39.80 -9.39
N ILE A 325 -7.35 -40.96 -9.24
CA ILE A 325 -7.90 -42.28 -9.45
C ILE A 325 -8.28 -42.92 -8.12
#